data_ad0e24bead3cc3567dcc7020ec23b785
#
_entry.id   ad0e24bead3cc3567dcc7020ec23b785
#
_cell.length_a   1.000
_cell.length_b   1.000
_cell.length_c   1.000
_cell.angle_alpha   90.00
_cell.angle_beta   90.00
_cell.angle_gamma   90.00
#
_symmetry.space_group_name_H-M   'P 1'
#
loop_
_entity.id
_entity.type
_entity.pdbx_description
1 polymer ?
#
loop_
_entity_poly.entity_id
_entity_poly.type
_entity_poly.pdbx_seq_one_letter_code
_entity_poly.pdbx_strand_id
1 'polypeptide(L)'
;MLNAKNRLRKRKEFGYIYKKGTKIYGQHLCIFFVPSKISAPKIGISVANKVGHAVVRNKLKRQIRHIMREFVPAIKNINLVIMIYPEIVGTTYENLKQNIQKTLQKGKIISE
;
A
#
# COMPACT_ATOMS: atom_id res chain seq x y z
N MET A 1 5.62 -7.77 -10.35
CA MET A 1 6.04 -6.80 -9.31
C MET A 1 5.88 -5.37 -9.82
N LEU A 2 5.78 -4.43 -8.90
CA LEU A 2 5.69 -3.01 -9.28
C LEU A 2 6.95 -2.56 -10.02
N ASN A 3 6.76 -1.78 -11.07
CA ASN A 3 7.88 -1.14 -11.76
C ASN A 3 8.57 -0.14 -10.84
N ALA A 4 9.87 0.08 -11.07
CA ALA A 4 10.65 1.01 -10.25
C ALA A 4 10.01 2.40 -10.19
N LYS A 5 9.44 2.88 -11.30
CA LYS A 5 8.79 4.19 -11.35
C LYS A 5 7.54 4.31 -10.48
N ASN A 6 6.96 3.17 -10.09
CA ASN A 6 5.77 3.13 -9.25
C ASN A 6 6.09 2.83 -7.79
N ARG A 7 7.37 2.82 -7.42
CA ARG A 7 7.78 2.57 -6.04
C ARG A 7 8.14 3.86 -5.34
N LEU A 8 7.59 4.05 -4.16
CA LEU A 8 7.97 5.12 -3.27
C LEU A 8 9.20 4.65 -2.49
N ARG A 9 10.30 5.40 -2.54
CA ARG A 9 11.58 4.95 -1.96
C ARG A 9 12.14 5.87 -0.89
N LYS A 10 11.92 7.17 -1.01
CA LYS A 10 12.58 8.15 -0.13
C LYS A 10 11.82 8.31 1.18
N ARG A 11 12.58 8.32 2.27
CA ARG A 11 12.00 8.51 3.61
C ARG A 11 11.20 9.81 3.70
N LYS A 12 11.64 10.88 3.06
CA LYS A 12 10.92 12.15 3.04
C LYS A 12 9.54 12.03 2.42
N GLU A 13 9.43 11.23 1.37
CA GLU A 13 8.15 11.01 0.68
C GLU A 13 7.17 10.26 1.58
N PHE A 14 7.65 9.23 2.29
CA PHE A 14 6.84 8.51 3.27
C PHE A 14 6.36 9.45 4.37
N GLY A 15 7.28 10.24 4.94
CA GLY A 15 6.94 11.18 5.99
C GLY A 15 5.91 12.22 5.56
N TYR A 16 6.04 12.73 4.36
CA TYR A 16 5.09 13.69 3.81
C TYR A 16 3.68 13.08 3.73
N ILE A 17 3.59 11.87 3.21
CA ILE A 17 2.32 11.18 3.05
C ILE A 17 1.68 10.87 4.40
N TYR A 18 2.47 10.43 5.39
CA TYR A 18 1.95 10.19 6.74
C TYR A 18 1.41 11.48 7.37
N LYS A 19 2.08 12.61 7.14
CA LYS A 19 1.73 13.87 7.77
C LYS A 19 0.55 14.55 7.08
N LYS A 20 0.53 14.55 5.75
CA LYS A 20 -0.45 15.31 4.96
C LYS A 20 -1.52 14.45 4.32
N GLY A 21 -1.36 13.14 4.33
CA GLY A 21 -2.24 12.23 3.60
C GLY A 21 -3.57 11.99 4.29
N THR A 22 -4.53 11.62 3.47
CA THR A 22 -5.81 11.10 3.96
C THR A 22 -5.62 9.64 4.35
N LYS A 23 -6.19 9.25 5.48
CA LYS A 23 -6.02 7.92 6.04
C LYS A 23 -7.28 7.09 5.86
N ILE A 24 -7.12 5.87 5.36
CA ILE A 24 -8.23 4.93 5.19
C ILE A 24 -7.88 3.65 5.93
N TYR A 25 -8.75 3.22 6.83
CA TYR A 25 -8.55 1.98 7.59
C TYR A 25 -9.13 0.79 6.83
N GLY A 26 -8.36 -0.29 6.78
CA GLY A 26 -8.81 -1.59 6.30
C GLY A 26 -8.62 -2.63 7.40
N GLN A 27 -8.83 -3.89 7.07
CA GLN A 27 -8.64 -4.97 8.02
C GLN A 27 -7.15 -5.28 8.13
N HIS A 28 -6.56 -4.98 9.30
CA HIS A 28 -5.14 -5.20 9.61
C HIS A 28 -4.19 -4.37 8.74
N LEU A 29 -4.70 -3.31 8.13
CA LEU A 29 -3.88 -2.41 7.32
C LEU A 29 -4.49 -1.01 7.29
N CYS A 30 -3.69 -0.07 6.83
CA CYS A 30 -4.11 1.31 6.68
C CYS A 30 -3.46 1.89 5.43
N ILE A 31 -4.20 2.66 4.67
CA ILE A 31 -3.66 3.33 3.48
C ILE A 31 -3.67 4.84 3.72
N PHE A 32 -2.50 5.46 3.52
CA PHE A 32 -2.36 6.91 3.51
C PHE A 32 -2.14 7.34 2.07
N PHE A 33 -2.82 8.37 1.62
CA PHE A 33 -2.64 8.85 0.25
C PHE A 33 -2.72 10.35 0.15
N VAL A 34 -2.04 10.90 -0.87
CA VAL A 34 -2.04 12.34 -1.19
C VAL A 34 -2.25 12.50 -2.68
N PRO A 35 -2.87 13.61 -3.12
CA PRO A 35 -2.94 13.91 -4.54
C PRO A 35 -1.54 14.11 -5.12
N SER A 36 -1.37 13.76 -6.38
CA SER A 36 -0.12 13.96 -7.11
C SER A 36 -0.41 14.60 -8.44
N LYS A 37 0.52 15.44 -8.91
CA LYS A 37 0.43 16.06 -10.23
C LYS A 37 0.82 15.09 -11.35
N ILE A 38 1.48 14.00 -10.99
CA ILE A 38 1.95 12.99 -11.94
C ILE A 38 0.92 11.88 -12.00
N SER A 39 0.53 11.47 -13.23
CA SER A 39 -0.49 10.44 -13.40
C SER A 39 -0.03 9.05 -12.93
N ALA A 40 1.26 8.75 -13.06
CA ALA A 40 1.80 7.46 -12.60
C ALA A 40 1.88 7.45 -11.07
N PRO A 41 1.18 6.55 -10.40
CA PRO A 41 1.18 6.53 -8.93
C PRO A 41 2.50 6.00 -8.40
N LYS A 42 2.90 6.51 -7.23
CA LYS A 42 4.00 5.94 -6.45
C LYS A 42 3.43 5.28 -5.22
N ILE A 43 3.84 4.05 -4.97
CA ILE A 43 3.30 3.22 -3.91
C ILE A 43 4.42 2.81 -2.96
N GLY A 44 4.24 3.13 -1.68
CA GLY A 44 5.12 2.72 -0.62
C GLY A 44 4.47 1.65 0.22
N ILE A 45 5.27 0.75 0.75
CA ILE A 45 4.80 -0.32 1.61
C ILE A 45 5.58 -0.28 2.90
N SER A 46 4.88 -0.15 4.02
CA SER A 46 5.47 -0.13 5.34
C SER A 46 4.98 -1.32 6.14
N VAL A 47 5.89 -2.18 6.55
CA VAL A 47 5.58 -3.35 7.37
C VAL A 47 6.28 -3.19 8.70
N ALA A 48 5.50 -3.12 9.79
CA ALA A 48 6.05 -2.92 11.12
C ALA A 48 6.97 -4.07 11.53
N ASN A 49 8.02 -3.75 12.32
CA ASN A 49 8.94 -4.77 12.80
C ASN A 49 8.24 -5.86 13.61
N LYS A 50 7.15 -5.51 14.29
CA LYS A 50 6.36 -6.44 15.08
C LYS A 50 5.66 -7.52 14.27
N VAL A 51 5.56 -7.33 12.96
CA VAL A 51 4.95 -8.34 12.07
C VAL A 51 5.77 -9.63 12.08
N GLY A 52 7.11 -9.51 12.19
CA GLY A 52 7.98 -10.67 12.23
C GLY A 52 9.40 -10.35 11.80
N HIS A 53 10.19 -11.38 11.62
CA HIS A 53 11.58 -11.25 11.15
C HIS A 53 11.63 -10.73 9.72
N ALA A 54 12.83 -10.31 9.29
CA ALA A 54 13.02 -9.72 7.98
C ALA A 54 12.50 -10.60 6.83
N VAL A 55 12.64 -11.90 6.95
CA VAL A 55 12.15 -12.85 5.93
C VAL A 55 10.64 -12.73 5.76
N VAL A 56 9.90 -12.69 6.87
CA VAL A 56 8.44 -12.56 6.87
C VAL A 56 8.02 -11.22 6.29
N ARG A 57 8.67 -10.14 6.75
CA ARG A 57 8.37 -8.79 6.28
C ARG A 57 8.64 -8.63 4.78
N ASN A 58 9.76 -9.18 4.30
CA ASN A 58 10.11 -9.09 2.89
C ASN A 58 9.14 -9.90 2.02
N LYS A 59 8.68 -11.04 2.50
CA LYS A 59 7.68 -11.85 1.80
C LYS A 59 6.37 -11.07 1.65
N LEU A 60 5.91 -10.43 2.73
CA LEU A 60 4.69 -9.60 2.70
C LEU A 60 4.84 -8.43 1.74
N LYS A 61 5.96 -7.73 1.78
CA LYS A 61 6.21 -6.62 0.85
C LYS A 61 6.13 -7.08 -0.60
N ARG A 62 6.70 -8.24 -0.89
CA ARG A 62 6.69 -8.82 -2.25
C ARG A 62 5.27 -9.15 -2.69
N GLN A 63 4.49 -9.78 -1.81
CA GLN A 63 3.10 -10.11 -2.08
C GLN A 63 2.27 -8.85 -2.36
N ILE A 64 2.46 -7.82 -1.54
CA ILE A 64 1.72 -6.57 -1.69
C ILE A 64 2.10 -5.86 -3.00
N ARG A 65 3.38 -5.84 -3.36
CA ARG A 65 3.81 -5.27 -4.64
C ARG A 65 3.17 -6.00 -5.81
N HIS A 66 3.07 -7.31 -5.72
CA HIS A 66 2.44 -8.11 -6.76
C HIS A 66 0.95 -7.80 -6.87
N ILE A 67 0.27 -7.67 -5.74
CA ILE A 67 -1.14 -7.30 -5.69
C ILE A 67 -1.35 -5.91 -6.28
N MET A 68 -0.55 -4.93 -5.86
CA MET A 68 -0.71 -3.55 -6.29
C MET A 68 -0.43 -3.36 -7.77
N ARG A 69 0.38 -4.21 -8.36
CA ARG A 69 0.63 -4.16 -9.80
C ARG A 69 -0.67 -4.23 -10.59
N GLU A 70 -1.62 -5.02 -10.13
CA GLU A 70 -2.92 -5.16 -10.80
C GLU A 70 -3.75 -3.89 -10.70
N PHE A 71 -3.62 -3.14 -9.61
CA PHE A 71 -4.43 -1.96 -9.36
C PHE A 71 -3.82 -0.65 -9.89
N VAL A 72 -2.51 -0.65 -10.18
CA VAL A 72 -1.82 0.56 -10.66
C VAL A 72 -2.51 1.22 -11.85
N PRO A 73 -2.97 0.49 -12.88
CA PRO A 73 -3.63 1.14 -14.02
C PRO A 73 -4.92 1.90 -13.64
N ALA A 74 -5.55 1.52 -12.54
CA ALA A 74 -6.78 2.18 -12.08
C ALA A 74 -6.51 3.34 -11.13
N ILE A 75 -5.27 3.49 -10.66
CA ILE A 75 -4.87 4.56 -9.73
C ILE A 75 -4.22 5.68 -10.52
N LYS A 76 -4.76 6.90 -10.41
CA LYS A 76 -4.23 8.05 -11.14
C LYS A 76 -4.07 9.25 -10.23
N ASN A 77 -2.95 9.97 -10.40
CA ASN A 77 -2.68 11.23 -9.72
C ASN A 77 -2.70 11.12 -8.20
N ILE A 78 -2.25 9.98 -7.68
CA ILE A 78 -2.21 9.71 -6.23
C ILE A 78 -0.90 9.02 -5.91
N ASN A 79 -0.26 9.45 -4.81
CA ASN A 79 0.82 8.71 -4.18
C ASN A 79 0.29 8.16 -2.87
N LEU A 80 0.61 6.90 -2.57
CA LEU A 80 0.06 6.25 -1.38
C LEU A 80 1.08 5.38 -0.67
N VAL A 81 0.82 5.14 0.61
CA VAL A 81 1.57 4.21 1.45
C VAL A 81 0.59 3.24 2.07
N ILE A 82 0.90 1.95 1.95
CA ILE A 82 0.16 0.89 2.62
C ILE A 82 0.94 0.51 3.88
N MET A 83 0.34 0.73 5.04
CA MET A 83 0.91 0.36 6.33
C MET A 83 0.26 -0.92 6.81
N ILE A 84 1.07 -1.93 7.13
CA ILE A 84 0.62 -3.25 7.54
C ILE A 84 0.82 -3.43 9.03
N TYR A 85 -0.23 -3.87 9.71
CA TYR A 85 -0.21 -4.13 11.15
C TYR A 85 0.13 -5.61 11.44
N PRO A 86 0.64 -5.90 12.66
CA PRO A 86 1.06 -7.26 13.03
C PRO A 86 -0.02 -8.33 12.88
N GLU A 87 -1.29 -7.95 13.01
CA GLU A 87 -2.42 -8.88 12.93
C GLU A 87 -2.59 -9.48 11.53
N ILE A 88 -1.86 -8.97 10.54
CA ILE A 88 -1.91 -9.50 9.16
C ILE A 88 -1.31 -10.90 9.06
N VAL A 89 -0.46 -11.29 10.02
CA VAL A 89 0.22 -12.59 10.00
C VAL A 89 -0.82 -13.71 9.98
N GLY A 90 -0.63 -14.68 9.08
CA GLY A 90 -1.58 -15.79 8.91
C GLY A 90 -2.64 -15.51 7.85
N THR A 91 -2.73 -14.30 7.33
CA THR A 91 -3.68 -13.97 6.26
C THR A 91 -3.22 -14.61 4.95
N THR A 92 -4.15 -15.24 4.23
CA THR A 92 -3.83 -15.81 2.92
C THR A 92 -3.63 -14.70 1.90
N TYR A 93 -2.96 -15.03 0.79
CA TYR A 93 -2.74 -14.09 -0.31
C TYR A 93 -4.08 -13.53 -0.83
N GLU A 94 -5.07 -14.41 -1.02
CA GLU A 94 -6.40 -14.01 -1.50
C GLU A 94 -7.09 -13.04 -0.55
N ASN A 95 -7.05 -13.32 0.76
CA ASN A 95 -7.64 -12.43 1.74
C ASN A 95 -6.90 -11.10 1.81
N LEU A 96 -5.58 -11.13 1.71
CA LEU A 96 -4.78 -9.91 1.66
C LEU A 96 -5.16 -9.05 0.46
N LYS A 97 -5.28 -9.66 -0.71
CA LYS A 97 -5.68 -8.97 -1.92
C LYS A 97 -7.06 -8.35 -1.80
N GLN A 98 -8.03 -9.11 -1.28
CA GLN A 98 -9.39 -8.62 -1.06
C GLN A 98 -9.41 -7.44 -0.08
N ASN A 99 -8.65 -7.54 1.00
CA ASN A 99 -8.57 -6.47 1.99
C ASN A 99 -8.01 -5.17 1.40
N ILE A 100 -6.96 -5.29 0.60
CA ILE A 100 -6.36 -4.14 -0.09
C ILE A 100 -7.37 -3.55 -1.07
N GLN A 101 -8.01 -4.38 -1.88
CA GLN A 101 -9.00 -3.95 -2.86
C GLN A 101 -10.15 -3.19 -2.20
N LYS A 102 -10.72 -3.76 -1.14
CA LYS A 102 -11.82 -3.12 -0.41
C LYS A 102 -11.41 -1.78 0.19
N THR A 103 -10.19 -1.69 0.71
CA THR A 103 -9.68 -0.45 1.29
C THR A 103 -9.51 0.63 0.23
N LEU A 104 -8.97 0.26 -0.94
CA LEU A 104 -8.83 1.19 -2.06
C LEU A 104 -10.20 1.67 -2.55
N GLN A 105 -11.18 0.78 -2.63
CA GLN A 105 -12.54 1.13 -3.03
C GLN A 105 -13.19 2.06 -2.00
N LYS A 106 -12.99 1.77 -0.72
CA LYS A 106 -13.53 2.58 0.37
C LYS A 106 -13.03 4.02 0.30
N GLY A 107 -11.78 4.21 -0.08
CA GLY A 107 -11.19 5.53 -0.25
C GLY A 107 -11.44 6.15 -1.61
N LYS A 108 -12.19 5.46 -2.48
CA LYS A 108 -12.47 5.91 -3.85
C LYS A 108 -11.18 6.10 -4.68
N ILE A 109 -10.13 5.39 -4.31
CA ILE A 109 -8.87 5.40 -5.05
C ILE A 109 -9.04 4.59 -6.33
N ILE A 110 -9.81 3.52 -6.26
CA ILE A 110 -10.23 2.74 -7.42
C ILE A 110 -11.76 2.63 -7.43
N SER A 111 -12.32 2.34 -8.60
CA SER A 111 -13.76 2.12 -8.75
C SER A 111 -14.18 0.78 -8.15
N GLU A 112 -15.41 0.70 -7.74
CA GLU A 112 -15.99 -0.56 -7.28
C GLU A 112 -16.19 -1.55 -8.43
#